data_f8eccd18665737cddfbe6219e3d64012
#
_entry.id   f8eccd18665737cddfbe6219e3d64012
#
_cell.length_a   1.000
_cell.length_b   1.000
_cell.length_c   1.000
_cell.angle_alpha   90.00
_cell.angle_beta   90.00
_cell.angle_gamma   90.00
#
_symmetry.space_group_name_H-M   'P 1'
#
loop_
_entity.id
_entity.type
_entity.pdbx_description
1 polymer ?
#
loop_
_entity_poly.entity_id
_entity_poly.type
_entity_poly.pdbx_seq_one_letter_code
_entity_poly.pdbx_strand_id
1 'polypeptide(L)'
;MAAKRIKIDNASSKFRRQSQKREQKVIRCSVLIVCEGTKTEPNYFEAFAEKQQGVIVYDIEVKGLGRGTKDVVEKAIDLKNKNNYDRVWAVFDRDEFPAKDFNEAIAMGQKNSIEVAWSNEAFELWYLYHFQNVITGVSRKDCRY
;
A
#
# COMPACT_ATOMS: atom_id res chain seq x y z
N MET A 1 35.58 71.95 -3.48
CA MET A 1 34.33 71.49 -4.09
C MET A 1 33.93 70.20 -3.40
N ALA A 2 32.80 70.19 -2.68
CA ALA A 2 32.34 69.00 -1.94
C ALA A 2 31.51 68.11 -2.87
N ALA A 3 31.95 66.87 -3.02
CA ALA A 3 31.21 65.89 -3.81
C ALA A 3 29.89 65.51 -3.12
N LYS A 4 28.77 65.74 -3.80
CA LYS A 4 27.40 65.42 -3.34
C LYS A 4 27.19 63.91 -3.34
N ARG A 5 27.13 63.26 -2.17
CA ARG A 5 26.78 61.85 -2.05
C ARG A 5 25.33 61.65 -2.49
N ILE A 6 25.16 60.90 -3.56
CA ILE A 6 23.83 60.42 -4.00
C ILE A 6 23.37 59.37 -3.00
N LYS A 7 22.28 59.64 -2.28
CA LYS A 7 21.58 58.61 -1.49
C LYS A 7 20.84 57.70 -2.46
N ILE A 8 21.32 56.47 -2.58
CA ILE A 8 20.60 55.41 -3.28
C ILE A 8 19.53 54.94 -2.28
N ASP A 9 18.31 55.37 -2.48
CA ASP A 9 17.18 54.90 -1.73
C ASP A 9 16.99 53.41 -1.99
N ASN A 10 16.86 52.64 -0.89
CA ASN A 10 16.64 51.21 -0.89
C ASN A 10 15.28 50.85 -1.53
N ALA A 11 15.16 50.97 -2.83
CA ALA A 11 14.00 50.47 -3.59
C ALA A 11 13.98 48.94 -3.71
N SER A 12 14.96 48.24 -3.14
CA SER A 12 15.09 46.78 -3.22
C SER A 12 14.14 46.01 -2.27
N SER A 13 13.45 46.69 -1.37
CA SER A 13 12.52 46.00 -0.45
C SER A 13 11.16 45.64 -1.06
N LYS A 14 10.80 46.19 -2.23
CA LYS A 14 9.52 45.92 -2.90
C LYS A 14 9.51 44.70 -3.82
N PHE A 15 10.65 44.11 -4.10
CA PHE A 15 10.75 42.87 -4.86
C PHE A 15 11.08 41.64 -4.01
N ARG A 16 10.62 41.62 -2.75
CA ARG A 16 10.56 40.36 -2.02
C ARG A 16 9.51 39.53 -2.73
N ARG A 17 9.92 38.64 -3.65
CA ARG A 17 9.09 37.59 -4.22
C ARG A 17 8.45 36.88 -3.04
N GLN A 18 7.17 37.12 -2.83
CA GLN A 18 6.35 36.23 -2.04
C GLN A 18 6.51 34.86 -2.72
N SER A 19 7.25 33.98 -2.09
CA SER A 19 7.24 32.57 -2.48
C SER A 19 5.78 32.13 -2.32
N GLN A 20 5.05 32.12 -3.41
CA GLN A 20 3.75 31.45 -3.43
C GLN A 20 4.06 30.03 -2.99
N LYS A 21 3.61 29.66 -1.77
CA LYS A 21 3.54 28.28 -1.35
C LYS A 21 2.71 27.60 -2.43
N ARG A 22 3.38 26.91 -3.35
CA ARG A 22 2.69 26.03 -4.29
C ARG A 22 1.98 25.03 -3.40
N GLU A 23 0.66 25.09 -3.36
CA GLU A 23 -0.16 24.05 -2.77
C GLU A 23 0.22 22.76 -3.49
N GLN A 24 0.86 21.85 -2.78
CA GLN A 24 1.19 20.54 -3.34
C GLN A 24 -0.13 19.84 -3.57
N LYS A 25 -0.45 19.61 -4.83
CA LYS A 25 -1.65 18.88 -5.23
C LYS A 25 -1.53 17.46 -4.69
N VAL A 26 -2.37 17.10 -3.73
CA VAL A 26 -2.44 15.74 -3.19
C VAL A 26 -3.06 14.83 -4.23
N ILE A 27 -2.35 13.78 -4.59
CA ILE A 27 -2.85 12.72 -5.50
C ILE A 27 -3.44 11.62 -4.62
N ARG A 28 -4.70 11.28 -4.84
CA ARG A 28 -5.36 10.16 -4.18
C ARG A 28 -5.34 8.94 -5.09
N CYS A 29 -5.03 7.79 -4.52
CA CYS A 29 -5.04 6.49 -5.19
C CYS A 29 -5.95 5.55 -4.39
N SER A 30 -7.00 5.06 -5.00
CA SER A 30 -7.96 4.14 -4.39
C SER A 30 -7.46 2.70 -4.51
N VAL A 31 -7.27 2.04 -3.37
CA VAL A 31 -6.72 0.67 -3.31
C VAL A 31 -7.66 -0.24 -2.54
N LEU A 32 -8.01 -1.37 -3.15
CA LEU A 32 -8.71 -2.46 -2.47
C LEU A 32 -7.73 -3.58 -2.16
N ILE A 33 -7.74 -4.07 -0.93
CA ILE A 33 -6.99 -5.25 -0.48
C ILE A 33 -7.98 -6.28 0.06
N VAL A 34 -8.05 -7.43 -0.58
CA VAL A 34 -8.87 -8.56 -0.13
C VAL A 34 -7.96 -9.63 0.45
N CYS A 35 -8.14 -9.95 1.72
CA CYS A 35 -7.30 -10.87 2.47
C CYS A 35 -8.02 -12.19 2.76
N GLU A 36 -7.27 -13.26 2.84
CA GLU A 36 -7.75 -14.56 3.28
C GLU A 36 -8.15 -14.54 4.75
N GLY A 37 -7.27 -14.05 5.62
CA GLY A 37 -7.52 -13.92 7.04
C GLY A 37 -8.50 -12.79 7.38
N THR A 38 -9.11 -12.89 8.57
CA THR A 38 -10.08 -11.90 9.05
C THR A 38 -9.50 -10.94 10.09
N LYS A 39 -8.27 -11.15 10.54
CA LYS A 39 -7.64 -10.36 11.62
C LYS A 39 -6.21 -9.92 11.29
N THR A 40 -5.29 -10.86 11.10
CA THR A 40 -3.85 -10.57 11.01
C THR A 40 -3.54 -9.65 9.84
N GLU A 41 -3.93 -10.03 8.62
CA GLU A 41 -3.69 -9.26 7.41
C GLU A 41 -4.48 -7.94 7.40
N PRO A 42 -5.81 -7.93 7.70
CA PRO A 42 -6.54 -6.68 7.77
C PRO A 42 -5.94 -5.68 8.75
N ASN A 43 -5.65 -6.09 9.98
CA ASN A 43 -5.05 -5.22 11.00
C ASN A 43 -3.72 -4.63 10.54
N TYR A 44 -2.90 -5.42 9.84
CA TYR A 44 -1.62 -4.96 9.30
C TYR A 44 -1.81 -3.84 8.26
N PHE A 45 -2.67 -4.06 7.27
CA PHE A 45 -2.89 -3.10 6.20
C PHE A 45 -3.64 -1.85 6.67
N GLU A 46 -4.59 -1.97 7.59
CA GLU A 46 -5.28 -0.84 8.21
C GLU A 46 -4.30 0.05 8.98
N ALA A 47 -3.43 -0.55 9.79
CA ALA A 47 -2.39 0.20 10.52
C ALA A 47 -1.39 0.89 9.57
N PHE A 48 -1.16 0.33 8.39
CA PHE A 48 -0.33 0.94 7.35
C PHE A 48 -1.05 2.13 6.71
N ALA A 49 -2.35 2.00 6.44
CA ALA A 49 -3.17 3.06 5.87
C ALA A 49 -3.20 4.32 6.75
N GLU A 50 -3.28 4.15 8.07
CA GLU A 50 -3.33 5.25 9.04
C GLU A 50 -2.03 6.09 9.11
N LYS A 51 -0.89 5.50 8.77
CA LYS A 51 0.44 6.12 8.92
C LYS A 51 0.94 6.87 7.68
N GLN A 52 0.12 7.00 6.66
CA GLN A 52 0.57 7.59 5.40
C GLN A 52 0.83 9.09 5.53
N GLN A 53 1.98 9.52 5.02
CA GLN A 53 2.36 10.93 4.91
C GLN A 53 3.00 11.17 3.53
N GLY A 54 2.56 12.20 2.82
CA GLY A 54 3.17 12.56 1.55
C GLY A 54 2.23 13.20 0.53
N VAL A 55 2.76 13.36 -0.68
CA VAL A 55 2.02 13.93 -1.83
C VAL A 55 1.01 12.94 -2.39
N ILE A 56 1.28 11.63 -2.26
CA ILE A 56 0.38 10.57 -2.67
C ILE A 56 -0.26 9.99 -1.41
N VAL A 57 -1.58 10.01 -1.37
CA VAL A 57 -2.39 9.40 -0.31
C VAL A 57 -3.14 8.22 -0.91
N TYR A 58 -3.01 7.06 -0.26
CA TYR A 58 -3.71 5.85 -0.66
C TYR A 58 -4.98 5.71 0.19
N ASP A 59 -6.13 5.76 -0.46
CA ASP A 59 -7.39 5.43 0.18
C ASP A 59 -7.53 3.89 0.14
N ILE A 60 -7.16 3.21 1.24
CA ILE A 60 -7.06 1.75 1.30
C ILE A 60 -8.31 1.18 1.96
N GLU A 61 -9.03 0.33 1.23
CA GLU A 61 -10.12 -0.47 1.76
C GLU A 61 -9.63 -1.92 1.94
N VAL A 62 -9.81 -2.48 3.14
CA VAL A 62 -9.36 -3.84 3.46
C VAL A 62 -10.57 -4.73 3.78
N LYS A 63 -10.56 -5.96 3.25
CA LYS A 63 -11.60 -6.97 3.50
C LYS A 63 -10.98 -8.31 3.81
N GLY A 64 -11.18 -8.81 5.02
CA GLY A 64 -10.85 -10.17 5.40
C GLY A 64 -12.04 -11.11 5.14
N LEU A 65 -11.82 -12.24 4.50
CA LEU A 65 -12.89 -13.16 4.12
C LEU A 65 -13.04 -14.37 5.04
N GLY A 66 -11.96 -14.87 5.62
CA GLY A 66 -11.94 -16.15 6.36
C GLY A 66 -12.25 -17.36 5.47
N ARG A 67 -11.87 -17.29 4.20
CA ARG A 67 -12.14 -18.31 3.16
C ARG A 67 -10.87 -18.57 2.36
N GLY A 68 -10.88 -19.66 1.60
CA GLY A 68 -9.72 -20.12 0.85
C GLY A 68 -9.26 -19.20 -0.28
N THR A 69 -8.06 -19.46 -0.75
CA THR A 69 -7.30 -18.68 -1.73
C THR A 69 -8.09 -18.27 -2.98
N LYS A 70 -8.87 -19.21 -3.55
CA LYS A 70 -9.67 -18.98 -4.75
C LYS A 70 -10.82 -17.99 -4.50
N ASP A 71 -11.51 -18.15 -3.37
CA ASP A 71 -12.61 -17.27 -2.95
C ASP A 71 -12.13 -15.82 -2.77
N VAL A 72 -10.88 -15.62 -2.31
CA VAL A 72 -10.26 -14.30 -2.14
C VAL A 72 -10.14 -13.59 -3.49
N VAL A 73 -9.63 -14.29 -4.50
CA VAL A 73 -9.47 -13.73 -5.85
C VAL A 73 -10.82 -13.47 -6.51
N GLU A 74 -11.76 -14.40 -6.40
CA GLU A 74 -13.14 -14.22 -6.92
C GLU A 74 -13.82 -13.01 -6.30
N LYS A 75 -13.65 -12.82 -4.98
CA LYS A 75 -14.20 -11.66 -4.28
C LYS A 75 -13.54 -10.36 -4.70
N ALA A 76 -12.23 -10.37 -4.93
CA ALA A 76 -11.50 -9.21 -5.43
C ALA A 76 -12.00 -8.79 -6.81
N ILE A 77 -12.25 -9.75 -7.71
CA ILE A 77 -12.84 -9.53 -9.04
C ILE A 77 -14.25 -8.94 -8.93
N ASP A 78 -15.10 -9.53 -8.10
CA ASP A 78 -16.47 -9.05 -7.90
C ASP A 78 -16.51 -7.60 -7.41
N LEU A 79 -15.68 -7.26 -6.42
CA LEU A 79 -15.60 -5.91 -5.87
C LEU A 79 -15.02 -4.91 -6.87
N LYS A 80 -13.99 -5.31 -7.62
CA LYS A 80 -13.41 -4.49 -8.69
C LYS A 80 -14.45 -4.14 -9.75
N ASN A 81 -15.29 -5.09 -10.13
CA ASN A 81 -16.32 -4.88 -11.15
C ASN A 81 -17.47 -3.97 -10.66
N LYS A 82 -17.67 -3.88 -9.36
CA LYS A 82 -18.74 -3.07 -8.74
C LYS A 82 -18.31 -1.64 -8.41
N ASN A 83 -17.01 -1.43 -8.23
CA ASN A 83 -16.46 -0.16 -7.77
C ASN A 83 -15.23 0.23 -8.60
N ASN A 84 -14.92 1.53 -8.60
CA ASN A 84 -13.71 2.05 -9.23
C ASN A 84 -12.56 2.09 -8.23
N TYR A 85 -11.65 1.14 -8.34
CA TYR A 85 -10.36 1.16 -7.64
C TYR A 85 -9.23 1.34 -8.65
N ASP A 86 -8.22 2.14 -8.29
CA ASP A 86 -7.01 2.29 -9.10
C ASP A 86 -6.15 1.02 -9.05
N ARG A 87 -6.15 0.33 -7.87
CA ARG A 87 -5.45 -0.94 -7.67
C ARG A 87 -6.28 -1.89 -6.82
N VAL A 88 -6.18 -3.18 -7.15
CA VAL A 88 -6.84 -4.24 -6.40
C VAL A 88 -5.84 -5.36 -6.14
N TRP A 89 -5.73 -5.74 -4.86
CA TRP A 89 -4.85 -6.79 -4.38
C TRP A 89 -5.64 -7.94 -3.78
N ALA A 90 -5.21 -9.16 -4.06
CA ALA A 90 -5.63 -10.37 -3.36
C ALA A 90 -4.44 -10.89 -2.53
N VAL A 91 -4.64 -11.06 -1.23
CA VAL A 91 -3.59 -11.45 -0.27
C VAL A 91 -3.99 -12.75 0.41
N PHE A 92 -3.15 -13.76 0.29
CA PHE A 92 -3.42 -15.08 0.87
C PHE A 92 -2.12 -15.84 1.19
N ASP A 93 -2.26 -16.88 2.00
CA ASP A 93 -1.15 -17.73 2.38
C ASP A 93 -1.04 -18.94 1.43
N ARG A 94 0.18 -19.39 1.21
CA ARG A 94 0.40 -20.69 0.61
C ARG A 94 0.29 -21.77 1.68
N ASP A 95 -0.94 -22.11 2.00
CA ASP A 95 -1.27 -23.20 2.91
C ASP A 95 -1.08 -24.58 2.29
N GLU A 96 -1.52 -25.63 3.03
CA GLU A 96 -1.52 -27.04 2.60
C GLU A 96 -2.49 -27.32 1.44
N PHE A 97 -3.05 -26.28 0.81
CA PHE A 97 -3.91 -26.43 -0.36
C PHE A 97 -3.16 -27.02 -1.54
N PRO A 98 -3.83 -27.79 -2.40
CA PRO A 98 -3.23 -28.34 -3.59
C PRO A 98 -2.55 -27.24 -4.45
N ALA A 99 -1.33 -27.49 -4.90
CA ALA A 99 -0.59 -26.55 -5.73
C ALA A 99 -1.38 -26.10 -6.99
N LYS A 100 -2.30 -26.93 -7.45
CA LYS A 100 -3.19 -26.65 -8.57
C LYS A 100 -4.09 -25.46 -8.26
N ASP A 101 -4.79 -25.47 -7.12
CA ASP A 101 -5.76 -24.43 -6.74
C ASP A 101 -5.05 -23.08 -6.50
N PHE A 102 -3.86 -23.14 -5.92
CA PHE A 102 -3.01 -21.97 -5.74
C PHE A 102 -2.59 -21.35 -7.06
N ASN A 103 -2.11 -22.17 -8.01
CA ASN A 103 -1.70 -21.69 -9.33
C ASN A 103 -2.90 -21.16 -10.14
N GLU A 104 -4.05 -21.80 -10.04
CA GLU A 104 -5.29 -21.32 -10.66
C GLU A 104 -5.71 -19.95 -10.11
N ALA A 105 -5.62 -19.73 -8.80
CA ALA A 105 -5.93 -18.45 -8.18
C ALA A 105 -5.01 -17.33 -8.69
N ILE A 106 -3.70 -17.59 -8.78
CA ILE A 106 -2.74 -16.63 -9.35
C ILE A 106 -3.09 -16.31 -10.81
N ALA A 107 -3.30 -17.34 -11.64
CA ALA A 107 -3.64 -17.16 -13.04
C ALA A 107 -4.95 -16.38 -13.23
N MET A 108 -5.94 -16.65 -12.38
CA MET A 108 -7.23 -15.93 -12.35
C MET A 108 -7.03 -14.45 -11.99
N GLY A 109 -6.21 -14.16 -11.00
CA GLY A 109 -5.86 -12.79 -10.60
C GLY A 109 -5.21 -12.03 -11.76
N GLN A 110 -4.19 -12.59 -12.35
CA GLN A 110 -3.47 -12.00 -13.49
C GLN A 110 -4.39 -11.70 -14.67
N LYS A 111 -5.24 -12.67 -15.05
CA LYS A 111 -6.21 -12.52 -16.15
C LYS A 111 -7.20 -11.36 -15.92
N ASN A 112 -7.53 -11.06 -14.67
CA ASN A 112 -8.49 -10.02 -14.31
C ASN A 112 -7.83 -8.72 -13.82
N SER A 113 -6.52 -8.57 -14.01
CA SER A 113 -5.75 -7.41 -13.54
C SER A 113 -5.92 -7.17 -12.04
N ILE A 114 -5.87 -8.25 -11.26
CA ILE A 114 -5.76 -8.26 -9.80
C ILE A 114 -4.31 -8.56 -9.48
N GLU A 115 -3.72 -7.72 -8.66
CA GLU A 115 -2.39 -7.96 -8.13
C GLU A 115 -2.46 -9.03 -7.03
N VAL A 116 -1.53 -9.96 -7.00
CA VAL A 116 -1.55 -11.08 -6.05
C VAL A 116 -0.31 -11.03 -5.19
N ALA A 117 -0.52 -11.04 -3.88
CA ALA A 117 0.54 -11.18 -2.89
C ALA A 117 0.28 -12.44 -2.05
N TRP A 118 1.31 -13.24 -1.85
CA TRP A 118 1.18 -14.46 -1.07
C TRP A 118 2.38 -14.69 -0.16
N SER A 119 2.12 -15.31 0.97
CA SER A 119 3.12 -15.67 1.98
C SER A 119 3.37 -17.18 1.96
N ASN A 120 4.59 -17.57 2.21
CA ASN A 120 4.96 -18.99 2.33
C ASN A 120 5.70 -19.18 3.68
N GLU A 121 5.14 -19.79 4.71
CA GLU A 121 3.80 -20.45 4.72
C GLU A 121 2.69 -19.56 5.29
N ALA A 122 3.01 -18.52 6.05
CA ALA A 122 2.06 -17.71 6.80
C ALA A 122 2.37 -16.22 6.71
N PHE A 123 1.33 -15.38 6.80
CA PHE A 123 1.45 -13.92 6.72
C PHE A 123 2.31 -13.33 7.85
N GLU A 124 2.38 -14.00 8.99
CA GLU A 124 3.23 -13.59 10.12
C GLU A 124 4.71 -13.45 9.75
N LEU A 125 5.16 -14.06 8.67
CA LEU A 125 6.50 -13.87 8.12
C LEU A 125 6.78 -12.39 7.77
N TRP A 126 5.77 -11.64 7.31
CA TRP A 126 5.88 -10.21 7.03
C TRP A 126 6.17 -9.39 8.29
N TYR A 127 5.55 -9.74 9.42
CA TYR A 127 5.88 -9.11 10.70
C TYR A 127 7.34 -9.36 11.08
N LEU A 128 7.81 -10.58 10.89
CA LEU A 128 9.17 -10.96 11.21
C LEU A 128 10.20 -10.14 10.40
N TYR A 129 9.94 -9.90 9.12
CA TYR A 129 10.81 -9.09 8.26
C TYR A 129 10.94 -7.62 8.70
N HIS A 130 10.03 -7.10 9.49
CA HIS A 130 10.17 -5.76 10.05
C HIS A 130 11.22 -5.69 11.17
N PHE A 131 11.56 -6.83 11.80
CA PHE A 131 12.42 -6.87 12.96
C PHE A 131 13.76 -7.53 12.70
N GLN A 132 13.82 -8.43 11.73
CA GLN A 132 15.03 -9.18 11.43
C GLN A 132 15.11 -9.62 9.97
N ASN A 133 16.34 -9.82 9.51
CA ASN A 133 16.57 -10.39 8.18
C ASN A 133 16.51 -11.93 8.29
N VAL A 134 15.51 -12.53 7.64
CA VAL A 134 15.28 -13.98 7.62
C VAL A 134 15.83 -14.54 6.32
N ILE A 135 16.89 -15.34 6.41
CA ILE A 135 17.58 -15.93 5.25
C ILE A 135 17.37 -17.45 5.13
N THR A 136 16.64 -18.04 6.07
CA THR A 136 16.32 -19.48 6.09
C THR A 136 14.82 -19.68 6.00
N GLY A 137 14.39 -20.87 5.57
CA GLY A 137 12.97 -21.24 5.62
C GLY A 137 12.46 -21.21 7.06
N VAL A 138 11.33 -20.53 7.26
CA VAL A 138 10.63 -20.44 8.57
C VAL A 138 9.30 -21.15 8.42
N SER A 139 9.04 -22.13 9.29
CA SER A 139 7.76 -22.83 9.27
C SER A 139 6.69 -21.99 9.96
N ARG A 140 5.42 -22.25 9.66
CA ARG A 140 4.28 -21.62 10.34
C ARG A 140 4.33 -21.79 11.88
N LYS A 141 4.89 -22.90 12.36
CA LYS A 141 5.03 -23.14 13.80
C LYS A 141 6.04 -22.20 14.45
N ASP A 142 7.07 -21.82 13.71
CA ASP A 142 8.13 -20.93 14.19
C ASP A 142 7.68 -19.44 14.16
N CYS A 143 6.63 -19.11 13.42
CA CYS A 143 6.05 -17.76 13.37
C CYS A 143 5.04 -17.47 14.50
N ARG A 144 4.72 -18.47 15.34
CA ARG A 144 3.78 -18.28 16.46
C ARG A 144 4.56 -17.90 17.72
N TYR A 145 4.32 -16.72 18.21
CA TYR A 145 4.73 -16.21 19.50
C TYR A 145 3.55 -16.11 20.43
#